data_0a3b88e33e765d67b4fd9f0f19d5301d
#
_entry.id   0a3b88e33e765d67b4fd9f0f19d5301d
#
_cell.length_a   1.000
_cell.length_b   1.000
_cell.length_c   1.000
_cell.angle_alpha   90.00
_cell.angle_beta   90.00
_cell.angle_gamma   90.00
#
_symmetry.space_group_name_H-M   'P 1'
#
loop_
_entity.id
_entity.type
_entity.pdbx_description
1 polymer ?
#
loop_
_entity_poly.entity_id
_entity_poly.type
_entity_poly.pdbx_seq_one_letter_code
_entity_poly.pdbx_strand_id
1 'polypeptide(L)'
;MTPMREARGSKVRRREVRHSGGGARRWLSVWVPTLLVLALLAAGVGAYRFEWGQRYLPWLAADPVTEPEQVLAPAGLDLPEWSPPAADDALLDPAPAASSAIDAGKVAAALSADLADPDLGRHVVAEVASLSPGSPTWTSGDGRYLPASTTKLLTLGAALEVLGPDHTFATRVVRGERPRELVLVGGGDPLLASKPLTLAEAESTYPARADVTTLALEAAEALGGSGRVRVRFDDSLFTGPTDNPAWRRDYVPDDIVSPITALMVDGGDEPDSDLKQDEPSLAAARVFADALRAAGLRVAGEPRRTVAPAAAEELASAESAPLAEIAERILDVSDNEGSEVVAHQVGLATSGTGSFEAGAAGVLDTLAGRGIDVARDEVYDGSGLSRRNRVATSTLIGLLQHAAGPEGEAVRSLLTGMPVAGFTGSLTYRFAEGPPVARGLVRAKTGTLTGVHALAGIAVGRDGVPMAFVLGADKAPPEERYDAQEALDRAAAALAACRCSAD
;
A
#
# COMPACT_ATOMS: atom_id res chain seq x y z
N MET A 1 -61.48 40.52 34.43
CA MET A 1 -61.57 41.41 35.60
C MET A 1 -60.20 42.09 35.79
N THR A 2 -60.11 43.33 35.33
CA THR A 2 -59.10 44.36 35.65
C THR A 2 -59.23 44.74 37.11
N PRO A 3 -58.29 45.42 37.80
CA PRO A 3 -57.61 46.67 37.37
C PRO A 3 -56.12 46.77 37.79
N MET A 4 -55.29 47.47 36.98
CA MET A 4 -54.79 48.86 37.09
C MET A 4 -54.41 49.44 38.50
N ARG A 5 -53.20 49.96 38.60
CA ARG A 5 -52.72 51.27 39.06
C ARG A 5 -51.24 51.45 38.99
N GLU A 6 -50.72 52.34 38.09
CA GLU A 6 -50.27 53.73 38.30
C GLU A 6 -49.06 53.86 39.24
N ALA A 7 -47.94 54.17 38.70
CA ALA A 7 -47.20 55.41 38.45
C ALA A 7 -46.81 56.24 39.70
N ARG A 8 -45.53 56.54 39.84
CA ARG A 8 -44.95 57.81 40.15
C ARG A 8 -43.44 57.86 39.94
N GLY A 9 -43.02 58.81 39.15
CA GLY A 9 -41.70 59.15 38.77
C GLY A 9 -40.84 59.87 39.83
N SER A 10 -39.56 59.93 39.63
CA SER A 10 -38.70 60.97 40.17
C SER A 10 -37.42 61.14 39.34
N LYS A 11 -37.33 62.29 38.79
CA LYS A 11 -36.18 63.18 38.54
C LYS A 11 -34.81 62.63 38.12
N VAL A 12 -34.50 62.99 36.90
CA VAL A 12 -33.23 63.12 36.22
C VAL A 12 -32.16 63.84 37.04
N ARG A 13 -31.01 63.28 37.23
CA ARG A 13 -29.74 64.00 37.41
C ARG A 13 -28.80 63.63 36.29
N ARG A 14 -28.54 64.55 35.37
CA ARG A 14 -27.44 64.51 34.40
C ARG A 14 -26.12 64.54 35.20
N ARG A 15 -25.31 63.48 34.94
CA ARG A 15 -23.89 63.46 35.27
C ARG A 15 -23.13 63.53 33.98
N GLU A 16 -22.43 64.60 33.75
CA GLU A 16 -21.42 64.74 32.69
C GLU A 16 -20.36 63.70 32.88
N VAL A 17 -20.18 62.87 31.88
CA VAL A 17 -19.08 61.93 31.83
C VAL A 17 -17.98 62.52 30.93
N ARG A 18 -16.91 62.95 31.59
CA ARG A 18 -15.68 63.36 30.95
C ARG A 18 -15.14 62.15 30.10
N HIS A 19 -14.98 62.35 28.81
CA HIS A 19 -14.22 61.44 27.97
C HIS A 19 -12.74 61.56 28.33
N SER A 20 -12.19 60.52 28.99
CA SER A 20 -10.75 60.33 29.12
C SER A 20 -10.24 59.48 27.95
N GLY A 21 -9.35 60.04 27.15
CA GLY A 21 -8.70 59.40 26.02
C GLY A 21 -7.85 58.21 26.45
N GLY A 22 -8.39 56.98 26.31
CA GLY A 22 -7.73 55.71 26.62
C GLY A 22 -7.70 54.72 25.45
N GLY A 23 -8.31 55.05 24.31
CA GLY A 23 -8.46 54.13 23.19
C GLY A 23 -7.17 53.82 22.42
N ALA A 24 -6.31 54.82 22.22
CA ALA A 24 -5.10 54.65 21.38
C ALA A 24 -4.02 53.79 22.03
N ARG A 25 -3.85 53.81 23.34
CA ARG A 25 -2.83 53.01 24.04
C ARG A 25 -3.19 51.51 24.11
N ARG A 26 -4.46 51.17 24.23
CA ARG A 26 -4.91 49.77 24.21
C ARG A 26 -4.85 49.17 22.82
N TRP A 27 -5.08 49.97 21.79
CA TRP A 27 -4.98 49.52 20.40
C TRP A 27 -3.53 49.20 20.02
N LEU A 28 -2.58 50.05 20.39
CA LEU A 28 -1.15 49.85 20.18
C LEU A 28 -0.58 48.62 20.95
N SER A 29 -1.06 48.34 22.16
CA SER A 29 -0.56 47.21 22.95
C SER A 29 -0.99 45.82 22.46
N VAL A 30 -2.05 45.72 21.66
CA VAL A 30 -2.52 44.46 21.08
C VAL A 30 -2.03 44.32 19.64
N TRP A 31 -2.13 45.35 18.84
CA TRP A 31 -1.85 45.25 17.41
C TRP A 31 -0.35 45.31 17.06
N VAL A 32 0.47 45.97 17.84
CA VAL A 32 1.92 46.01 17.62
C VAL A 32 2.55 44.62 17.79
N PRO A 33 2.31 43.84 18.86
CA PRO A 33 2.84 42.50 18.99
C PRO A 33 2.25 41.56 17.92
N THR A 34 0.96 41.68 17.56
CA THR A 34 0.33 40.86 16.54
C THR A 34 0.94 41.09 15.15
N LEU A 35 1.15 42.36 14.78
CA LEU A 35 1.83 42.70 13.52
C LEU A 35 3.29 42.27 13.50
N LEU A 36 3.96 42.30 14.64
CA LEU A 36 5.35 41.82 14.76
C LEU A 36 5.46 40.31 14.60
N VAL A 37 4.53 39.54 15.15
CA VAL A 37 4.44 38.11 14.97
C VAL A 37 4.11 37.77 13.51
N LEU A 38 3.17 38.48 12.88
CA LEU A 38 2.84 38.26 11.46
C LEU A 38 4.01 38.61 10.53
N ALA A 39 4.75 39.70 10.86
CA ALA A 39 5.96 40.07 10.13
C ALA A 39 7.09 39.02 10.26
N LEU A 40 7.27 38.44 11.45
CA LEU A 40 8.22 37.37 11.69
C LEU A 40 7.82 36.07 10.97
N LEU A 41 6.53 35.72 10.97
CA LEU A 41 6.02 34.59 10.21
C LEU A 41 6.19 34.80 8.71
N ALA A 42 5.86 35.98 8.18
CA ALA A 42 6.07 36.32 6.77
C ALA A 42 7.55 36.32 6.39
N ALA A 43 8.43 36.81 7.28
CA ALA A 43 9.87 36.74 7.07
C ALA A 43 10.39 35.29 7.11
N GLY A 44 9.84 34.44 8.00
CA GLY A 44 10.17 33.02 8.07
C GLY A 44 9.74 32.26 6.82
N VAL A 45 8.51 32.49 6.35
CA VAL A 45 8.00 31.93 5.09
C VAL A 45 8.80 32.45 3.88
N GLY A 46 9.13 33.75 3.87
CA GLY A 46 9.99 34.34 2.83
C GLY A 46 11.39 33.74 2.82
N ALA A 47 12.00 33.58 3.99
CA ALA A 47 13.31 32.95 4.13
C ALA A 47 13.31 31.49 3.66
N TYR A 48 12.25 30.74 3.97
CA TYR A 48 12.06 29.37 3.53
C TYR A 48 11.80 29.27 2.01
N ARG A 49 10.88 30.08 1.47
CA ARG A 49 10.48 30.05 0.05
C ARG A 49 11.56 30.56 -0.90
N PHE A 50 12.40 31.49 -0.45
CA PHE A 50 13.43 32.14 -1.27
C PHE A 50 14.85 31.76 -0.87
N GLU A 51 15.02 30.71 -0.04
CA GLU A 51 16.33 30.20 0.41
C GLU A 51 17.27 31.29 1.00
N TRP A 52 16.70 32.33 1.57
CA TRP A 52 17.46 33.44 2.14
C TRP A 52 18.37 32.98 3.27
N GLY A 53 18.00 31.92 3.98
CA GLY A 53 18.85 31.30 5.02
C GLY A 53 20.20 30.86 4.47
N GLN A 54 20.22 30.20 3.33
CA GLN A 54 21.45 29.74 2.67
C GLN A 54 22.27 30.90 2.10
N ARG A 55 21.60 31.96 1.61
CA ARG A 55 22.25 33.09 0.95
C ARG A 55 22.87 34.11 1.91
N TYR A 56 22.29 34.29 3.11
CA TYR A 56 22.73 35.31 4.08
C TYR A 56 23.29 34.75 5.38
N LEU A 57 23.12 33.46 5.64
CA LEU A 57 23.65 32.77 6.82
C LEU A 57 24.34 31.46 6.40
N PRO A 58 25.43 31.56 5.63
CA PRO A 58 26.12 30.39 5.05
C PRO A 58 26.62 29.38 6.10
N TRP A 59 26.74 29.78 7.37
CA TRP A 59 27.08 28.89 8.48
C TRP A 59 25.89 28.03 8.99
N LEU A 60 24.67 28.28 8.52
CA LEU A 60 23.46 27.43 8.73
C LEU A 60 23.18 26.51 7.55
N ALA A 61 23.86 26.69 6.43
CA ALA A 61 23.77 25.72 5.35
C ALA A 61 24.44 24.42 5.85
N ALA A 62 23.72 23.31 5.79
CA ALA A 62 24.39 22.01 5.81
C ALA A 62 25.45 22.05 4.71
N ASP A 63 26.65 21.53 4.99
CA ASP A 63 27.70 21.43 3.98
C ASP A 63 27.05 20.93 2.68
N PRO A 64 27.26 21.63 1.55
CA PRO A 64 26.76 21.12 0.29
C PRO A 64 27.28 19.68 0.20
N VAL A 65 26.37 18.74 -0.03
CA VAL A 65 26.76 17.38 -0.41
C VAL A 65 27.63 17.60 -1.65
N THR A 66 28.93 17.69 -1.45
CA THR A 66 29.87 17.66 -2.54
C THR A 66 29.57 16.33 -3.23
N GLU A 67 29.13 16.41 -4.49
CA GLU A 67 29.16 15.22 -5.34
C GLU A 67 30.48 14.52 -5.06
N PRO A 68 30.48 13.22 -4.75
CA PRO A 68 31.76 12.54 -4.48
C PRO A 68 32.65 12.86 -5.67
N GLU A 69 33.72 13.56 -5.37
CA GLU A 69 34.76 13.90 -6.35
C GLU A 69 35.00 12.59 -7.10
N GLN A 70 34.77 12.59 -8.40
CA GLN A 70 35.06 11.40 -9.20
C GLN A 70 36.50 11.09 -8.91
N VAL A 71 36.76 10.08 -8.08
CA VAL A 71 38.08 9.59 -7.81
C VAL A 71 38.59 9.04 -9.13
N LEU A 72 39.13 9.93 -9.95
CA LEU A 72 39.89 9.50 -11.13
C LEU A 72 40.96 8.57 -10.58
N ALA A 73 40.98 7.34 -11.05
CA ALA A 73 42.05 6.42 -10.71
C ALA A 73 43.40 7.13 -10.87
N PRO A 74 44.30 7.07 -9.89
CA PRO A 74 45.61 7.72 -10.00
C PRO A 74 46.24 7.31 -11.31
N ALA A 75 46.74 8.30 -12.07
CA ALA A 75 47.44 8.02 -13.33
C ALA A 75 48.62 7.06 -13.07
N GLY A 76 48.56 5.88 -13.65
CA GLY A 76 49.57 4.83 -13.50
C GLY A 76 49.13 3.60 -12.71
N LEU A 77 47.86 3.49 -12.29
CA LEU A 77 47.33 2.21 -11.85
C LEU A 77 46.84 1.45 -13.09
N ASP A 78 47.63 0.52 -13.57
CA ASP A 78 47.16 -0.54 -14.46
C ASP A 78 46.20 -1.44 -13.64
N LEU A 79 44.93 -1.09 -13.67
CA LEU A 79 43.88 -2.01 -13.15
C LEU A 79 43.94 -3.25 -14.05
N PRO A 80 44.05 -4.47 -13.48
CA PRO A 80 43.92 -5.67 -14.28
C PRO A 80 42.62 -5.61 -15.06
N GLU A 81 42.68 -5.87 -16.37
CA GLU A 81 41.45 -6.01 -17.18
C GLU A 81 40.53 -6.99 -16.46
N TRP A 82 39.37 -6.50 -16.02
CA TRP A 82 38.36 -7.34 -15.41
C TRP A 82 37.81 -8.26 -16.52
N SER A 83 38.23 -9.49 -16.48
CA SER A 83 37.59 -10.54 -17.27
C SER A 83 36.52 -11.18 -16.40
N PRO A 84 35.25 -11.23 -16.86
CA PRO A 84 34.26 -12.00 -16.13
C PRO A 84 34.78 -13.41 -15.95
N PRO A 85 34.62 -14.02 -14.76
CA PRO A 85 34.99 -15.41 -14.55
C PRO A 85 34.29 -16.27 -15.61
N ALA A 86 34.98 -17.31 -16.11
CA ALA A 86 34.37 -18.25 -17.01
C ALA A 86 33.11 -18.83 -16.36
N ALA A 87 32.05 -19.06 -17.14
CA ALA A 87 30.74 -19.48 -16.63
C ALA A 87 30.77 -20.79 -15.80
N ASP A 88 31.88 -21.54 -15.84
CA ASP A 88 32.11 -22.76 -15.07
C ASP A 88 32.82 -22.51 -13.71
N ASP A 89 33.34 -21.32 -13.45
CA ASP A 89 33.83 -20.96 -12.13
C ASP A 89 32.64 -20.52 -11.26
N ALA A 90 31.98 -21.47 -10.62
CA ALA A 90 31.07 -21.18 -9.53
C ALA A 90 31.84 -20.38 -8.47
N LEU A 91 31.63 -19.06 -8.43
CA LEU A 91 32.31 -18.13 -7.52
C LEU A 91 32.09 -18.45 -6.04
N LEU A 92 31.16 -19.30 -5.74
CA LEU A 92 30.92 -19.92 -4.44
C LEU A 92 30.45 -21.36 -4.69
N ASP A 93 31.18 -22.36 -4.23
CA ASP A 93 30.54 -23.63 -3.90
C ASP A 93 29.31 -23.28 -3.07
N PRO A 94 28.10 -23.76 -3.46
CA PRO A 94 26.96 -23.58 -2.58
C PRO A 94 27.42 -24.07 -1.21
N ALA A 95 27.37 -23.18 -0.20
CA ALA A 95 27.68 -23.59 1.16
C ALA A 95 26.96 -24.90 1.41
N PRO A 96 27.63 -25.94 1.95
CA PRO A 96 26.99 -27.21 2.20
C PRO A 96 25.67 -26.88 2.86
N ALA A 97 24.55 -27.39 2.30
CA ALA A 97 23.23 -27.06 2.80
C ALA A 97 23.26 -27.37 4.30
N ALA A 98 23.43 -26.32 5.11
CA ALA A 98 23.29 -26.44 6.54
C ALA A 98 21.94 -27.13 6.75
N SER A 99 21.84 -28.07 7.67
CA SER A 99 20.58 -28.73 7.99
C SER A 99 19.50 -27.66 8.02
N SER A 100 18.57 -27.71 7.09
CA SER A 100 17.52 -26.69 6.97
C SER A 100 16.39 -26.96 7.97
N ALA A 101 16.52 -27.98 8.80
CA ALA A 101 15.52 -28.35 9.79
C ALA A 101 15.64 -27.45 11.04
N ILE A 102 14.49 -27.08 11.58
CA ILE A 102 14.39 -26.34 12.85
C ILE A 102 14.22 -27.30 14.03
N ASP A 103 14.73 -26.91 15.20
CA ASP A 103 14.46 -27.55 16.47
C ASP A 103 13.23 -26.91 17.12
N ALA A 104 12.15 -27.67 17.22
CA ALA A 104 10.90 -27.19 17.81
C ALA A 104 11.03 -26.73 19.26
N GLY A 105 11.93 -27.33 20.04
CA GLY A 105 12.18 -26.93 21.43
C GLY A 105 12.91 -25.59 21.53
N LYS A 106 13.90 -25.35 20.65
CA LYS A 106 14.61 -24.06 20.57
C LYS A 106 13.65 -22.94 20.10
N VAL A 107 12.79 -23.21 19.10
CA VAL A 107 11.77 -22.27 18.65
C VAL A 107 10.77 -21.96 19.77
N ALA A 108 10.26 -23.00 20.46
CA ALA A 108 9.36 -22.82 21.59
C ALA A 108 9.99 -21.96 22.69
N ALA A 109 11.24 -22.22 23.03
CA ALA A 109 11.97 -21.46 24.06
C ALA A 109 12.17 -19.98 23.64
N ALA A 110 12.44 -19.73 22.36
CA ALA A 110 12.61 -18.37 21.83
C ALA A 110 11.32 -17.55 21.87
N LEU A 111 10.16 -18.16 21.59
CA LEU A 111 8.89 -17.47 21.42
C LEU A 111 8.02 -17.42 22.69
N SER A 112 8.24 -18.30 23.67
CA SER A 112 7.31 -18.52 24.78
C SER A 112 7.01 -17.27 25.61
N ALA A 113 7.99 -16.41 25.84
CA ALA A 113 7.81 -15.19 26.64
C ALA A 113 6.95 -14.15 25.91
N ASP A 114 7.26 -13.87 24.64
CA ASP A 114 6.58 -12.84 23.86
C ASP A 114 5.17 -13.29 23.44
N LEU A 115 4.95 -14.57 23.16
CA LEU A 115 3.60 -15.10 22.88
C LEU A 115 2.71 -15.21 24.10
N ALA A 116 3.26 -15.15 25.31
CA ALA A 116 2.51 -15.09 26.57
C ALA A 116 2.19 -13.65 27.01
N ASP A 117 2.57 -12.66 26.22
CA ASP A 117 2.29 -11.25 26.50
C ASP A 117 0.77 -11.01 26.60
N PRO A 118 0.27 -10.40 27.71
CA PRO A 118 -1.16 -10.18 27.91
C PRO A 118 -1.79 -9.27 26.87
N ASP A 119 -1.01 -8.38 26.24
CA ASP A 119 -1.47 -7.44 25.23
C ASP A 119 -1.88 -8.12 23.92
N LEU A 120 -1.41 -9.35 23.67
CA LEU A 120 -1.88 -10.21 22.59
C LEU A 120 -3.30 -10.75 22.83
N GLY A 121 -3.81 -10.65 24.04
CA GLY A 121 -5.14 -11.11 24.42
C GLY A 121 -5.23 -12.64 24.53
N ARG A 122 -6.46 -13.16 24.38
CA ARG A 122 -6.77 -14.55 24.71
C ARG A 122 -6.69 -15.56 23.56
N HIS A 123 -6.46 -15.10 22.35
CA HIS A 123 -6.36 -15.98 21.17
C HIS A 123 -5.11 -15.61 20.37
N VAL A 124 -4.07 -16.40 20.61
CA VAL A 124 -2.76 -16.26 19.99
C VAL A 124 -2.45 -17.53 19.24
N VAL A 125 -2.05 -17.40 17.98
CA VAL A 125 -1.59 -18.52 17.15
C VAL A 125 -0.19 -18.23 16.65
N ALA A 126 0.62 -19.26 16.55
CA ALA A 126 1.94 -19.16 15.96
C ALA A 126 2.31 -20.46 15.23
N GLU A 127 2.98 -20.33 14.10
CA GLU A 127 3.58 -21.46 13.40
C GLU A 127 4.93 -21.02 12.83
N VAL A 128 5.93 -21.87 12.98
CA VAL A 128 7.28 -21.66 12.46
C VAL A 128 7.74 -22.93 11.76
N ALA A 129 8.28 -22.79 10.57
CA ALA A 129 8.83 -23.89 9.80
C ALA A 129 10.14 -23.46 9.13
N SER A 130 10.99 -24.42 8.79
CA SER A 130 12.03 -24.17 7.79
C SER A 130 11.39 -23.78 6.44
N LEU A 131 12.08 -23.00 5.61
CA LEU A 131 11.63 -22.72 4.25
C LEU A 131 11.69 -23.95 3.33
N SER A 132 12.32 -25.05 3.73
CA SER A 132 12.32 -26.28 2.95
C SER A 132 11.00 -27.03 3.08
N PRO A 133 10.30 -27.35 1.99
CA PRO A 133 9.02 -28.06 2.03
C PRO A 133 9.14 -29.40 2.77
N GLY A 134 8.08 -29.76 3.54
CA GLY A 134 8.02 -31.02 4.29
C GLY A 134 8.91 -31.09 5.54
N SER A 135 9.55 -29.98 5.91
CA SER A 135 10.32 -29.89 7.14
C SER A 135 9.40 -29.88 8.39
N PRO A 136 9.90 -30.34 9.56
CA PRO A 136 9.15 -30.23 10.81
C PRO A 136 8.71 -28.79 11.08
N THR A 137 7.49 -28.64 11.58
CA THR A 137 6.94 -27.36 12.00
C THR A 137 6.77 -27.31 13.53
N TRP A 138 6.88 -26.13 14.08
CA TRP A 138 6.46 -25.85 15.46
C TRP A 138 5.18 -25.02 15.43
N THR A 139 4.20 -25.40 16.23
CA THR A 139 2.90 -24.70 16.30
C THR A 139 2.50 -24.38 17.72
N SER A 140 1.78 -23.28 17.90
CA SER A 140 1.12 -22.88 19.15
C SER A 140 -0.26 -22.32 18.85
N GLY A 141 -1.23 -22.61 19.71
CA GLY A 141 -2.63 -22.27 19.53
C GLY A 141 -3.37 -23.28 18.63
N ASP A 142 -4.57 -22.92 18.16
CA ASP A 142 -5.40 -23.78 17.30
C ASP A 142 -5.07 -23.68 15.80
N GLY A 143 -4.11 -22.80 15.46
CA GLY A 143 -3.58 -22.64 14.12
C GLY A 143 -4.55 -22.01 13.10
N ARG A 144 -5.65 -21.38 13.53
CA ARG A 144 -6.61 -20.70 12.67
C ARG A 144 -7.01 -19.35 13.25
N TYR A 145 -6.93 -18.28 12.48
CA TYR A 145 -7.11 -16.93 12.99
C TYR A 145 -7.70 -15.98 11.93
N LEU A 146 -8.04 -14.77 12.33
CA LEU A 146 -8.40 -13.68 11.45
C LEU A 146 -7.12 -13.00 10.95
N PRO A 147 -6.78 -13.14 9.65
CA PRO A 147 -5.44 -12.79 9.13
C PRO A 147 -5.23 -11.29 8.93
N ALA A 148 -6.30 -10.49 8.84
CA ALA A 148 -6.21 -9.12 8.36
C ALA A 148 -5.38 -9.05 7.06
N SER A 149 -4.52 -8.03 6.88
CA SER A 149 -3.77 -7.84 5.63
C SER A 149 -2.69 -8.90 5.33
N THR A 150 -2.49 -9.93 6.17
CA THR A 150 -1.68 -11.08 5.75
C THR A 150 -2.39 -11.93 4.70
N THR A 151 -3.71 -11.76 4.51
CA THR A 151 -4.50 -12.30 3.39
C THR A 151 -3.90 -11.92 2.04
N LYS A 152 -3.29 -10.73 1.92
CA LYS A 152 -2.67 -10.25 0.68
C LYS A 152 -1.59 -11.19 0.14
N LEU A 153 -0.92 -11.94 1.01
CA LEU A 153 0.03 -12.98 0.56
C LEU A 153 -0.69 -14.07 -0.25
N LEU A 154 -1.89 -14.49 0.19
CA LEU A 154 -2.68 -15.50 -0.53
C LEU A 154 -3.16 -14.97 -1.89
N THR A 155 -3.70 -13.74 -1.89
CA THR A 155 -4.22 -13.07 -3.09
C THR A 155 -3.13 -12.89 -4.14
N LEU A 156 -1.99 -12.33 -3.74
CA LEU A 156 -0.88 -12.07 -4.65
C LEU A 156 -0.19 -13.36 -5.09
N GLY A 157 -0.07 -14.35 -4.19
CA GLY A 157 0.42 -15.68 -4.54
C GLY A 157 -0.44 -16.33 -5.61
N ALA A 158 -1.75 -16.36 -5.45
CA ALA A 158 -2.67 -16.89 -6.43
C ALA A 158 -2.61 -16.13 -7.76
N ALA A 159 -2.56 -14.80 -7.72
CA ALA A 159 -2.46 -13.98 -8.93
C ALA A 159 -1.19 -14.26 -9.73
N LEU A 160 -0.04 -14.30 -9.06
CA LEU A 160 1.25 -14.61 -9.70
C LEU A 160 1.26 -16.02 -10.30
N GLU A 161 0.55 -16.99 -9.68
CA GLU A 161 0.44 -18.35 -10.18
C GLU A 161 -0.44 -18.49 -11.43
N VAL A 162 -1.56 -17.75 -11.50
CA VAL A 162 -2.51 -17.92 -12.61
C VAL A 162 -2.26 -16.96 -13.76
N LEU A 163 -1.72 -15.77 -13.50
CA LEU A 163 -1.45 -14.75 -14.52
C LEU A 163 0.00 -14.74 -14.97
N GLY A 164 0.91 -15.12 -14.08
CA GLY A 164 2.36 -15.02 -14.27
C GLY A 164 2.96 -13.70 -13.79
N PRO A 165 4.24 -13.68 -13.40
CA PRO A 165 4.91 -12.50 -12.83
C PRO A 165 5.04 -11.33 -13.83
N ASP A 166 5.14 -11.62 -15.13
CA ASP A 166 5.32 -10.62 -16.19
C ASP A 166 4.00 -10.08 -16.75
N HIS A 167 2.85 -10.55 -16.22
CA HIS A 167 1.54 -10.10 -16.69
C HIS A 167 1.32 -8.62 -16.45
N THR A 168 0.74 -7.92 -17.44
CA THR A 168 0.37 -6.50 -17.38
C THR A 168 -1.13 -6.31 -17.58
N PHE A 169 -1.66 -5.19 -17.12
CA PHE A 169 -3.06 -4.80 -17.25
C PHE A 169 -3.17 -3.59 -18.17
N ALA A 170 -3.99 -3.70 -19.22
CA ALA A 170 -4.11 -2.67 -20.24
C ALA A 170 -5.31 -1.75 -20.01
N THR A 171 -5.07 -0.45 -19.81
CA THR A 171 -6.11 0.59 -19.92
C THR A 171 -6.11 1.14 -21.33
N ARG A 172 -7.27 1.14 -22.02
CA ARG A 172 -7.35 1.42 -23.45
C ARG A 172 -8.31 2.56 -23.75
N VAL A 173 -8.05 3.24 -24.85
CA VAL A 173 -9.01 4.16 -25.47
C VAL A 173 -9.43 3.60 -26.82
N VAL A 174 -10.73 3.37 -26.97
CA VAL A 174 -11.28 2.83 -28.20
C VAL A 174 -12.35 3.77 -28.78
N ARG A 175 -12.67 3.61 -30.08
CA ARG A 175 -13.79 4.30 -30.70
C ARG A 175 -15.11 3.76 -30.20
N GLY A 176 -16.02 4.68 -29.81
CA GLY A 176 -17.39 4.32 -29.51
C GLY A 176 -18.26 4.09 -30.74
N GLU A 177 -19.52 3.74 -30.53
CA GLU A 177 -20.50 3.48 -31.60
C GLU A 177 -20.81 4.70 -32.47
N ARG A 178 -20.64 5.91 -31.93
CA ARG A 178 -20.97 7.16 -32.60
C ARG A 178 -19.72 7.85 -33.13
N PRO A 179 -19.85 8.62 -34.23
CA PRO A 179 -18.73 9.42 -34.73
C PRO A 179 -18.16 10.31 -33.61
N ARG A 180 -16.82 10.26 -33.43
CA ARG A 180 -16.09 11.04 -32.42
C ARG A 180 -16.52 10.77 -30.97
N GLU A 181 -17.01 9.58 -30.69
CA GLU A 181 -17.18 9.05 -29.36
C GLU A 181 -15.92 8.22 -28.99
N LEU A 182 -15.39 8.47 -27.81
CA LEU A 182 -14.25 7.77 -27.24
C LEU A 182 -14.71 7.00 -26.01
N VAL A 183 -14.26 5.77 -25.87
CA VAL A 183 -14.53 4.97 -24.68
C VAL A 183 -13.20 4.69 -23.99
N LEU A 184 -13.03 5.18 -22.76
CA LEU A 184 -11.94 4.79 -21.87
C LEU A 184 -12.32 3.46 -21.23
N VAL A 185 -11.55 2.42 -21.51
CA VAL A 185 -11.81 1.04 -21.07
C VAL A 185 -10.85 0.69 -19.96
N GLY A 186 -11.36 0.40 -18.77
CA GLY A 186 -10.58 -0.04 -17.63
C GLY A 186 -10.14 -1.50 -17.76
N GLY A 187 -8.85 -1.73 -17.63
CA GLY A 187 -8.24 -3.07 -17.64
C GLY A 187 -8.03 -3.67 -16.25
N GLY A 188 -8.39 -2.95 -15.19
CA GLY A 188 -8.10 -3.37 -13.82
C GLY A 188 -6.62 -3.25 -13.48
N ASP A 189 -5.96 -2.16 -13.91
CA ASP A 189 -4.63 -1.79 -13.42
C ASP A 189 -4.76 -1.21 -12.00
N PRO A 190 -4.21 -1.90 -10.97
CA PRO A 190 -4.34 -1.45 -9.59
C PRO A 190 -3.53 -0.18 -9.27
N LEU A 191 -2.57 0.18 -10.10
CA LEU A 191 -1.66 1.31 -9.89
C LEU A 191 -1.84 2.44 -10.91
N LEU A 192 -2.88 2.41 -11.76
CA LEU A 192 -3.14 3.43 -12.75
C LEU A 192 -3.17 4.83 -12.11
N ALA A 193 -2.35 5.74 -12.61
CA ALA A 193 -2.25 7.10 -12.12
C ALA A 193 -3.14 8.07 -12.88
N SER A 194 -3.53 9.17 -12.26
CA SER A 194 -4.26 10.26 -12.92
C SER A 194 -3.37 11.06 -13.86
N LYS A 195 -2.08 11.20 -13.55
CA LYS A 195 -1.10 12.01 -14.29
C LYS A 195 0.28 11.33 -14.29
N PRO A 196 1.15 11.66 -15.25
CA PRO A 196 2.51 11.17 -15.24
C PRO A 196 3.26 11.67 -13.98
N LEU A 197 4.15 10.84 -13.48
CA LEU A 197 5.06 11.21 -12.40
C LEU A 197 6.02 12.30 -12.90
N THR A 198 6.33 13.27 -12.04
CA THR A 198 7.47 14.17 -12.27
C THR A 198 8.79 13.37 -12.20
N LEU A 199 9.88 13.93 -12.73
CA LEU A 199 11.18 13.26 -12.68
C LEU A 199 11.59 12.92 -11.24
N ALA A 200 11.35 13.81 -10.27
CA ALA A 200 11.68 13.58 -8.87
C ALA A 200 10.79 12.48 -8.24
N GLU A 201 9.52 12.42 -8.59
CA GLU A 201 8.62 11.35 -8.15
C GLU A 201 9.00 10.01 -8.79
N ALA A 202 9.38 10.00 -10.07
CA ALA A 202 9.77 8.79 -10.79
C ALA A 202 11.06 8.16 -10.20
N GLU A 203 11.99 8.98 -9.68
CA GLU A 203 13.20 8.48 -9.01
C GLU A 203 12.92 7.76 -7.69
N SER A 204 11.79 8.06 -7.04
CA SER A 204 11.40 7.51 -5.72
C SER A 204 10.18 6.58 -5.77
N THR A 205 9.51 6.46 -6.91
CA THR A 205 8.29 5.64 -7.06
C THR A 205 8.62 4.34 -7.77
N TYR A 206 8.36 3.24 -7.09
CA TYR A 206 8.44 1.90 -7.65
C TYR A 206 7.10 1.17 -7.40
N PRO A 207 6.57 0.48 -8.41
CA PRO A 207 7.01 0.45 -9.80
C PRO A 207 6.62 1.70 -10.60
N ALA A 208 7.08 1.81 -11.84
CA ALA A 208 6.57 2.78 -12.80
C ALA A 208 5.07 2.58 -13.02
N ARG A 209 4.33 3.67 -13.25
CA ARG A 209 2.87 3.64 -13.39
C ARG A 209 2.44 4.11 -14.76
N ALA A 210 1.46 3.42 -15.35
CA ALA A 210 0.67 3.97 -16.45
C ALA A 210 -0.17 5.14 -15.94
N ASP A 211 -0.48 6.12 -16.79
CA ASP A 211 -1.33 7.24 -16.41
C ASP A 211 -2.34 7.63 -17.49
N VAL A 212 -3.49 8.09 -17.03
CA VAL A 212 -4.63 8.45 -17.87
C VAL A 212 -4.36 9.73 -18.67
N THR A 213 -3.52 10.63 -18.18
CA THR A 213 -3.19 11.89 -18.88
C THR A 213 -2.36 11.62 -20.13
N THR A 214 -1.30 10.80 -20.03
CA THR A 214 -0.50 10.38 -21.18
C THR A 214 -1.35 9.63 -22.19
N LEU A 215 -2.19 8.70 -21.74
CA LEU A 215 -3.13 7.96 -22.58
C LEU A 215 -4.09 8.89 -23.34
N ALA A 216 -4.55 9.99 -22.70
CA ALA A 216 -5.39 11.00 -23.34
C ALA A 216 -4.65 11.80 -24.42
N LEU A 217 -3.37 12.11 -24.20
CA LEU A 217 -2.53 12.80 -25.20
C LEU A 217 -2.32 11.95 -26.45
N GLU A 218 -2.02 10.66 -26.28
CA GLU A 218 -1.88 9.71 -27.38
C GLU A 218 -3.18 9.55 -28.18
N ALA A 219 -4.33 9.41 -27.48
CA ALA A 219 -5.63 9.37 -28.13
C ALA A 219 -5.97 10.66 -28.88
N ALA A 220 -5.58 11.83 -28.35
CA ALA A 220 -5.77 13.11 -29.02
C ALA A 220 -4.91 13.22 -30.29
N GLU A 221 -3.66 12.74 -30.23
CA GLU A 221 -2.77 12.71 -31.42
C GLU A 221 -3.32 11.79 -32.49
N ALA A 222 -3.80 10.60 -32.17
CA ALA A 222 -4.45 9.67 -33.10
C ALA A 222 -5.69 10.27 -33.78
N LEU A 223 -6.33 11.27 -33.14
CA LEU A 223 -7.47 12.02 -33.71
C LEU A 223 -7.09 13.29 -34.48
N GLY A 224 -5.79 13.61 -34.58
CA GLY A 224 -5.27 14.81 -35.26
C GLY A 224 -5.33 16.07 -34.38
N GLY A 225 -5.35 15.96 -33.07
CA GLY A 225 -5.17 17.06 -32.09
C GLY A 225 -6.29 18.11 -32.06
N SER A 226 -7.42 17.91 -32.78
CA SER A 226 -8.48 18.93 -32.84
C SER A 226 -9.86 18.34 -33.09
N GLY A 227 -10.90 19.13 -32.77
CA GLY A 227 -12.28 18.76 -33.00
C GLY A 227 -13.10 18.57 -31.72
N ARG A 228 -14.34 18.09 -31.88
CA ARG A 228 -15.26 17.86 -30.78
C ARG A 228 -15.44 16.35 -30.57
N VAL A 229 -15.28 15.89 -29.36
CA VAL A 229 -15.44 14.47 -28.94
C VAL A 229 -16.43 14.34 -27.80
N ARG A 230 -16.94 13.13 -27.61
CA ARG A 230 -17.66 12.72 -26.40
C ARG A 230 -16.88 11.61 -25.72
N VAL A 231 -16.76 11.69 -24.40
CA VAL A 231 -16.11 10.66 -23.57
C VAL A 231 -17.16 9.75 -22.98
N ARG A 232 -16.91 8.45 -23.07
CA ARG A 232 -17.55 7.36 -22.37
C ARG A 232 -16.49 6.62 -21.58
N PHE A 233 -16.93 5.79 -20.63
CA PHE A 233 -16.02 4.87 -19.94
C PHE A 233 -16.70 3.50 -19.78
N ASP A 234 -15.85 2.49 -19.80
CA ASP A 234 -16.24 1.08 -19.62
C ASP A 234 -15.46 0.48 -18.44
N ASP A 235 -16.16 0.13 -17.40
CA ASP A 235 -15.66 -0.55 -16.20
C ASP A 235 -16.33 -1.93 -16.02
N SER A 236 -16.94 -2.46 -17.08
CA SER A 236 -17.71 -3.70 -17.06
C SER A 236 -16.86 -4.96 -16.94
N LEU A 237 -15.53 -4.84 -16.95
CA LEU A 237 -14.61 -5.96 -16.69
C LEU A 237 -14.88 -6.57 -15.32
N PHE A 238 -15.17 -5.74 -14.31
CA PHE A 238 -15.59 -6.20 -13.00
C PHE A 238 -17.11 -6.17 -12.88
N THR A 239 -17.65 -7.13 -12.15
CA THR A 239 -19.09 -7.35 -12.03
C THR A 239 -19.51 -7.50 -10.56
N GLY A 240 -20.79 -7.26 -10.28
CA GLY A 240 -21.32 -7.31 -8.92
C GLY A 240 -21.26 -5.95 -8.21
N PRO A 241 -21.36 -5.93 -6.88
CA PRO A 241 -21.26 -4.69 -6.10
C PRO A 241 -19.81 -4.18 -6.09
N THR A 242 -19.64 -2.86 -5.99
CA THR A 242 -18.33 -2.20 -5.84
C THR A 242 -17.81 -2.27 -4.41
N ASP A 243 -18.72 -2.50 -3.45
CA ASP A 243 -18.42 -2.64 -2.03
C ASP A 243 -18.62 -4.10 -1.63
N ASN A 244 -17.63 -4.70 -0.98
CA ASN A 244 -17.73 -6.11 -0.59
C ASN A 244 -18.79 -6.30 0.50
N PRO A 245 -19.80 -7.17 0.28
CA PRO A 245 -20.84 -7.44 1.27
C PRO A 245 -20.33 -8.08 2.58
N ALA A 246 -19.10 -8.58 2.58
CA ALA A 246 -18.45 -9.15 3.76
C ALA A 246 -17.66 -8.12 4.58
N TRP A 247 -17.56 -6.89 4.11
CA TRP A 247 -16.96 -5.78 4.84
C TRP A 247 -17.92 -5.19 5.88
N ARG A 248 -17.39 -4.38 6.78
CA ARG A 248 -18.20 -3.51 7.61
C ARG A 248 -18.82 -2.43 6.74
N ARG A 249 -20.06 -2.07 7.04
CA ARG A 249 -20.83 -1.09 6.24
C ARG A 249 -20.26 0.34 6.28
N ASP A 250 -19.41 0.62 7.24
CA ASP A 250 -18.75 1.91 7.44
C ASP A 250 -17.40 2.04 6.70
N TYR A 251 -16.86 0.95 6.11
CA TYR A 251 -15.52 1.00 5.52
C TYR A 251 -15.42 1.92 4.30
N VAL A 252 -16.39 1.88 3.39
CA VAL A 252 -16.42 2.79 2.25
C VAL A 252 -16.87 4.20 2.67
N PRO A 253 -17.96 4.40 3.44
CA PRO A 253 -18.35 5.73 3.92
C PRO A 253 -17.33 6.45 4.82
N ASP A 254 -16.47 5.70 5.50
CA ASP A 254 -15.42 6.26 6.39
C ASP A 254 -14.04 6.31 5.69
N ASP A 255 -14.00 6.22 4.35
CA ASP A 255 -12.80 6.33 3.52
C ASP A 255 -11.67 5.33 3.86
N ILE A 256 -12.03 4.16 4.45
CA ILE A 256 -11.06 3.08 4.77
C ILE A 256 -10.64 2.33 3.51
N VAL A 257 -11.51 2.26 2.52
CA VAL A 257 -11.30 1.65 1.21
C VAL A 257 -12.23 2.29 0.18
N SER A 258 -11.76 2.47 -1.04
CA SER A 258 -12.55 2.96 -2.18
C SER A 258 -13.54 1.88 -2.67
N PRO A 259 -14.64 2.25 -3.33
CA PRO A 259 -15.39 1.32 -4.17
C PRO A 259 -14.47 0.69 -5.22
N ILE A 260 -14.49 -0.65 -5.35
CA ILE A 260 -13.59 -1.38 -6.25
C ILE A 260 -14.18 -1.45 -7.66
N THR A 261 -13.46 -0.92 -8.63
CA THR A 261 -13.87 -0.89 -10.05
C THR A 261 -12.69 -1.24 -10.97
N ALA A 262 -12.99 -1.66 -12.20
CA ALA A 262 -11.96 -1.98 -13.19
C ALA A 262 -11.25 -0.75 -13.77
N LEU A 263 -11.79 0.44 -13.54
CA LEU A 263 -11.22 1.72 -13.96
C LEU A 263 -11.14 2.66 -12.75
N MET A 264 -9.97 2.80 -12.20
CA MET A 264 -9.71 3.61 -11.02
C MET A 264 -8.32 4.23 -11.13
N VAL A 265 -8.16 5.50 -10.80
CA VAL A 265 -6.86 6.18 -10.76
C VAL A 265 -6.48 6.48 -9.31
N ASP A 266 -5.18 6.46 -9.03
CA ASP A 266 -4.60 6.82 -7.73
C ASP A 266 -5.25 6.07 -6.54
N GLY A 267 -5.63 4.79 -6.72
CA GLY A 267 -6.30 4.00 -5.67
C GLY A 267 -7.69 4.51 -5.30
N GLY A 268 -8.32 5.32 -6.15
CA GLY A 268 -9.62 5.94 -5.87
C GLY A 268 -9.57 7.12 -4.90
N ASP A 269 -8.39 7.67 -4.62
CA ASP A 269 -8.25 8.84 -3.75
C ASP A 269 -8.77 10.12 -4.44
N GLU A 270 -9.32 11.03 -3.64
CA GLU A 270 -9.57 12.39 -4.11
C GLU A 270 -8.24 13.16 -4.20
N PRO A 271 -8.07 14.04 -5.21
CA PRO A 271 -6.86 14.82 -5.35
C PRO A 271 -6.52 15.62 -4.08
N ASP A 272 -5.27 15.52 -3.64
CA ASP A 272 -4.73 16.25 -2.47
C ASP A 272 -5.51 16.02 -1.15
N SER A 273 -6.12 14.83 -1.01
CA SER A 273 -6.97 14.45 0.12
C SER A 273 -6.76 12.97 0.48
N ASP A 274 -7.09 12.61 1.73
CA ASP A 274 -7.16 11.21 2.18
C ASP A 274 -8.57 10.61 1.99
N LEU A 275 -9.49 11.37 1.37
CA LEU A 275 -10.86 10.92 1.09
C LEU A 275 -10.90 10.05 -0.16
N LYS A 276 -11.90 9.19 -0.26
CA LYS A 276 -12.12 8.32 -1.41
C LYS A 276 -13.20 8.85 -2.34
N GLN A 277 -13.08 8.53 -3.63
CA GLN A 277 -14.09 8.85 -4.64
C GLN A 277 -15.31 7.95 -4.49
N ASP A 278 -16.50 8.53 -4.46
CA ASP A 278 -17.76 7.75 -4.50
C ASP A 278 -17.94 6.97 -5.81
N GLU A 279 -17.42 7.52 -6.93
CA GLU A 279 -17.52 6.98 -8.28
C GLU A 279 -16.13 6.96 -8.96
N PRO A 280 -15.21 6.06 -8.59
CA PRO A 280 -13.83 6.06 -9.07
C PRO A 280 -13.70 6.02 -10.59
N SER A 281 -14.55 5.22 -11.29
CA SER A 281 -14.53 5.14 -12.75
C SER A 281 -14.95 6.44 -13.43
N LEU A 282 -15.93 7.16 -12.86
CA LEU A 282 -16.34 8.46 -13.35
C LEU A 282 -15.26 9.51 -13.09
N ALA A 283 -14.60 9.46 -11.94
CA ALA A 283 -13.48 10.34 -11.61
C ALA A 283 -12.32 10.14 -12.60
N ALA A 284 -11.91 8.92 -12.87
CA ALA A 284 -10.91 8.60 -13.90
C ALA A 284 -11.31 9.12 -15.30
N ALA A 285 -12.57 8.94 -15.69
CA ALA A 285 -13.07 9.44 -16.96
C ALA A 285 -13.12 10.98 -17.04
N ARG A 286 -13.30 11.67 -15.92
CA ARG A 286 -13.20 13.13 -15.83
C ARG A 286 -11.77 13.60 -16.02
N VAL A 287 -10.79 12.96 -15.36
CA VAL A 287 -9.36 13.23 -15.56
C VAL A 287 -8.99 13.06 -17.03
N PHE A 288 -9.40 11.96 -17.67
CA PHE A 288 -9.20 11.72 -19.09
C PHE A 288 -9.81 12.83 -19.98
N ALA A 289 -11.06 13.24 -19.68
CA ALA A 289 -11.74 14.29 -20.40
C ALA A 289 -11.03 15.66 -20.26
N ASP A 290 -10.49 15.96 -19.09
CA ASP A 290 -9.74 17.20 -18.84
C ASP A 290 -8.38 17.18 -19.55
N ALA A 291 -7.69 16.06 -19.57
CA ALA A 291 -6.46 15.88 -20.33
C ALA A 291 -6.68 16.04 -21.85
N LEU A 292 -7.78 15.49 -22.40
CA LEU A 292 -8.17 15.73 -23.80
C LEU A 292 -8.45 17.21 -24.09
N ARG A 293 -9.07 17.97 -23.16
CA ARG A 293 -9.27 19.41 -23.29
C ARG A 293 -7.93 20.16 -23.33
N ALA A 294 -7.01 19.79 -22.43
CA ALA A 294 -5.66 20.33 -22.39
C ALA A 294 -4.88 20.04 -23.71
N ALA A 295 -5.13 18.89 -24.33
CA ALA A 295 -4.58 18.50 -25.63
C ALA A 295 -5.24 19.19 -26.84
N GLY A 296 -6.20 20.11 -26.64
CA GLY A 296 -6.83 20.92 -27.71
C GLY A 296 -8.16 20.39 -28.26
N LEU A 297 -8.67 19.28 -27.74
CA LEU A 297 -9.98 18.75 -28.11
C LEU A 297 -11.11 19.42 -27.31
N ARG A 298 -12.29 19.51 -27.92
CA ARG A 298 -13.52 20.01 -27.26
C ARG A 298 -14.34 18.83 -26.77
N VAL A 299 -14.27 18.51 -25.47
CA VAL A 299 -15.07 17.44 -24.88
C VAL A 299 -16.49 17.93 -24.58
N ALA A 300 -17.48 17.23 -25.10
CA ALA A 300 -18.90 17.59 -25.00
C ALA A 300 -19.61 16.81 -23.90
N GLY A 301 -20.11 17.55 -22.90
CA GLY A 301 -20.88 16.99 -21.76
C GLY A 301 -19.99 16.25 -20.77
N GLU A 302 -20.63 15.63 -19.78
CA GLU A 302 -19.99 14.77 -18.80
C GLU A 302 -19.73 13.37 -19.39
N PRO A 303 -18.63 12.70 -18.97
CA PRO A 303 -18.43 11.28 -19.25
C PRO A 303 -19.61 10.43 -18.77
N ARG A 304 -19.89 9.32 -19.46
CA ARG A 304 -20.97 8.41 -19.10
C ARG A 304 -20.53 6.96 -19.27
N ARG A 305 -20.98 6.10 -18.39
CA ARG A 305 -20.74 4.65 -18.45
C ARG A 305 -21.35 4.05 -19.70
N THR A 306 -20.66 3.10 -20.32
CA THR A 306 -21.10 2.29 -21.44
C THR A 306 -20.33 0.98 -21.44
N VAL A 307 -20.69 0.06 -22.32
CA VAL A 307 -19.85 -1.09 -22.68
C VAL A 307 -19.20 -0.76 -24.03
N ALA A 308 -17.90 -0.96 -24.15
CA ALA A 308 -17.17 -0.72 -25.39
C ALA A 308 -17.58 -1.74 -26.47
N PRO A 309 -17.70 -1.34 -27.75
CA PRO A 309 -17.97 -2.31 -28.81
C PRO A 309 -16.82 -3.35 -28.90
N ALA A 310 -17.16 -4.63 -29.02
CA ALA A 310 -16.17 -5.72 -28.99
C ALA A 310 -15.10 -5.64 -30.09
N ALA A 311 -15.41 -5.03 -31.22
CA ALA A 311 -14.50 -4.84 -32.35
C ALA A 311 -14.14 -3.36 -32.57
N ALA A 312 -14.13 -2.55 -31.50
CA ALA A 312 -13.79 -1.14 -31.60
C ALA A 312 -12.32 -0.95 -32.01
N GLU A 313 -12.09 0.07 -32.86
CA GLU A 313 -10.74 0.50 -33.19
C GLU A 313 -10.06 1.07 -31.93
N GLU A 314 -8.91 0.51 -31.55
CA GLU A 314 -8.08 1.04 -30.50
C GLU A 314 -7.31 2.28 -30.98
N LEU A 315 -7.32 3.32 -30.17
CA LEU A 315 -6.66 4.60 -30.46
C LEU A 315 -5.39 4.79 -29.62
N ALA A 316 -5.39 4.27 -28.42
CA ALA A 316 -4.26 4.31 -27.50
C ALA A 316 -4.40 3.19 -26.44
N SER A 317 -3.29 2.75 -25.91
CA SER A 317 -3.22 1.73 -24.85
C SER A 317 -2.08 2.06 -23.89
N ALA A 318 -2.32 1.89 -22.60
CA ALA A 318 -1.31 2.04 -21.55
C ALA A 318 -1.27 0.75 -20.73
N GLU A 319 -0.09 0.13 -20.68
CA GLU A 319 0.17 -1.09 -19.92
C GLU A 319 0.68 -0.75 -18.52
N SER A 320 0.20 -1.48 -17.53
CA SER A 320 0.71 -1.40 -16.16
C SER A 320 2.16 -1.89 -16.06
N ALA A 321 2.78 -1.72 -14.89
CA ALA A 321 3.97 -2.47 -14.54
C ALA A 321 3.67 -3.99 -14.52
N PRO A 322 4.70 -4.86 -14.58
CA PRO A 322 4.56 -6.30 -14.40
C PRO A 322 3.92 -6.64 -13.04
N LEU A 323 3.12 -7.70 -13.01
CA LEU A 323 2.40 -8.12 -11.78
C LEU A 323 3.36 -8.40 -10.61
N ALA A 324 4.56 -8.89 -10.86
CA ALA A 324 5.56 -9.08 -9.80
C ALA A 324 5.90 -7.76 -9.08
N GLU A 325 6.12 -6.68 -9.82
CA GLU A 325 6.41 -5.36 -9.27
C GLU A 325 5.19 -4.75 -8.57
N ILE A 326 4.01 -4.95 -9.14
CA ILE A 326 2.73 -4.56 -8.51
C ILE A 326 2.55 -5.30 -7.17
N ALA A 327 2.84 -6.60 -7.13
CA ALA A 327 2.73 -7.42 -5.92
C ALA A 327 3.70 -6.93 -4.83
N GLU A 328 4.95 -6.62 -5.19
CA GLU A 328 5.93 -6.04 -4.26
C GLU A 328 5.41 -4.71 -3.68
N ARG A 329 4.87 -3.83 -4.51
CA ARG A 329 4.29 -2.56 -4.04
C ARG A 329 3.10 -2.76 -3.12
N ILE A 330 2.16 -3.66 -3.46
CA ILE A 330 1.00 -3.96 -2.62
C ILE A 330 1.42 -4.52 -1.26
N LEU A 331 2.45 -5.36 -1.23
CA LEU A 331 2.98 -5.92 0.03
C LEU A 331 3.65 -4.85 0.88
N ASP A 332 4.47 -4.00 0.27
CA ASP A 332 5.27 -2.99 0.97
C ASP A 332 4.39 -1.98 1.69
N VAL A 333 3.42 -1.38 0.99
CA VAL A 333 2.52 -0.37 1.58
C VAL A 333 1.21 -0.91 2.13
N SER A 334 0.97 -2.22 1.94
CA SER A 334 -0.28 -2.86 2.37
C SER A 334 -1.53 -2.33 1.67
N ASP A 335 -1.44 -2.05 0.36
CA ASP A 335 -2.51 -1.48 -0.46
C ASP A 335 -3.76 -2.39 -0.48
N ASN A 336 -4.88 -1.87 0.00
CA ASN A 336 -6.15 -2.60 0.04
C ASN A 336 -6.81 -2.65 -1.32
N GLU A 337 -6.93 -1.51 -1.98
CA GLU A 337 -7.58 -1.33 -3.27
C GLU A 337 -6.85 -2.16 -4.34
N GLY A 338 -5.53 -2.04 -4.39
CA GLY A 338 -4.71 -2.82 -5.31
C GLY A 338 -4.88 -4.33 -5.11
N SER A 339 -4.94 -4.78 -3.86
CA SER A 339 -5.16 -6.20 -3.56
C SER A 339 -6.56 -6.70 -3.98
N GLU A 340 -7.59 -5.89 -3.82
CA GLU A 340 -8.96 -6.24 -4.26
C GLU A 340 -9.06 -6.28 -5.79
N VAL A 341 -8.45 -5.31 -6.48
CA VAL A 341 -8.36 -5.31 -7.94
C VAL A 341 -7.67 -6.58 -8.44
N VAL A 342 -6.54 -6.94 -7.83
CA VAL A 342 -5.82 -8.18 -8.18
C VAL A 342 -6.66 -9.43 -7.88
N ALA A 343 -7.41 -9.46 -6.78
CA ALA A 343 -8.33 -10.57 -6.50
C ALA A 343 -9.41 -10.72 -7.58
N HIS A 344 -9.97 -9.60 -8.09
CA HIS A 344 -10.92 -9.64 -9.20
C HIS A 344 -10.27 -10.20 -10.48
N GLN A 345 -8.99 -9.88 -10.75
CA GLN A 345 -8.24 -10.45 -11.86
C GLN A 345 -8.02 -11.96 -11.70
N VAL A 346 -7.79 -12.45 -10.48
CA VAL A 346 -7.75 -13.89 -10.19
C VAL A 346 -9.10 -14.55 -10.53
N GLY A 347 -10.22 -13.92 -10.13
CA GLY A 347 -11.56 -14.38 -10.48
C GLY A 347 -11.79 -14.46 -11.98
N LEU A 348 -11.35 -13.44 -12.73
CA LEU A 348 -11.39 -13.44 -14.21
C LEU A 348 -10.57 -14.59 -14.80
N ALA A 349 -9.37 -14.81 -14.33
CA ALA A 349 -8.48 -15.84 -14.85
C ALA A 349 -9.00 -17.25 -14.56
N THR A 350 -9.60 -17.50 -13.40
CA THR A 350 -10.03 -18.82 -12.96
C THR A 350 -11.46 -19.18 -13.38
N SER A 351 -12.36 -18.20 -13.45
CA SER A 351 -13.79 -18.46 -13.70
C SER A 351 -14.40 -17.58 -14.81
N GLY A 352 -13.65 -16.64 -15.37
CA GLY A 352 -14.18 -15.65 -16.33
C GLY A 352 -15.02 -14.54 -15.68
N THR A 353 -15.01 -14.41 -14.34
CA THR A 353 -15.82 -13.45 -13.60
C THR A 353 -14.96 -12.61 -12.65
N GLY A 354 -14.90 -11.31 -12.89
CA GLY A 354 -14.21 -10.37 -12.00
C GLY A 354 -15.17 -9.87 -10.91
N SER A 355 -15.22 -10.57 -9.77
CA SER A 355 -16.04 -10.19 -8.62
C SER A 355 -15.37 -10.60 -7.31
N PHE A 356 -15.80 -10.04 -6.19
CA PHE A 356 -15.29 -10.40 -4.86
C PHE A 356 -15.43 -11.92 -4.59
N GLU A 357 -16.58 -12.50 -4.92
CA GLU A 357 -16.84 -13.93 -4.68
C GLU A 357 -15.94 -14.81 -5.56
N ALA A 358 -15.89 -14.51 -6.86
CA ALA A 358 -15.05 -15.28 -7.79
C ALA A 358 -13.57 -15.12 -7.49
N GLY A 359 -13.13 -13.92 -7.10
CA GLY A 359 -11.75 -13.66 -6.68
C GLY A 359 -11.37 -14.45 -5.44
N ALA A 360 -12.18 -14.40 -4.39
CA ALA A 360 -11.93 -15.15 -3.15
C ALA A 360 -11.88 -16.68 -3.39
N ALA A 361 -12.82 -17.21 -4.18
CA ALA A 361 -12.83 -18.62 -4.57
C ALA A 361 -11.59 -18.98 -5.41
N GLY A 362 -11.30 -18.18 -6.43
CA GLY A 362 -10.15 -18.39 -7.32
C GLY A 362 -8.81 -18.38 -6.58
N VAL A 363 -8.66 -17.55 -5.54
CA VAL A 363 -7.48 -17.54 -4.69
C VAL A 363 -7.29 -18.90 -4.00
N LEU A 364 -8.32 -19.41 -3.33
CA LEU A 364 -8.22 -20.70 -2.62
C LEU A 364 -8.03 -21.87 -3.59
N ASP A 365 -8.78 -21.90 -4.70
CA ASP A 365 -8.67 -22.97 -5.70
C ASP A 365 -7.27 -23.01 -6.33
N THR A 366 -6.68 -21.86 -6.62
CA THR A 366 -5.32 -21.78 -7.17
C THR A 366 -4.28 -22.34 -6.19
N LEU A 367 -4.34 -21.92 -4.92
CA LEU A 367 -3.40 -22.39 -3.90
C LEU A 367 -3.56 -23.90 -3.64
N ALA A 368 -4.80 -24.39 -3.59
CA ALA A 368 -5.07 -25.84 -3.52
C ALA A 368 -4.47 -26.60 -4.71
N GLY A 369 -4.57 -26.04 -5.91
CA GLY A 369 -3.96 -26.60 -7.14
C GLY A 369 -2.44 -26.67 -7.08
N ARG A 370 -1.78 -25.90 -6.22
CA ARG A 370 -0.34 -25.95 -5.93
C ARG A 370 0.01 -26.87 -4.76
N GLY A 371 -0.96 -27.62 -4.23
CA GLY A 371 -0.75 -28.54 -3.12
C GLY A 371 -0.70 -27.86 -1.74
N ILE A 372 -1.10 -26.59 -1.63
CA ILE A 372 -1.22 -25.90 -0.37
C ILE A 372 -2.57 -26.27 0.26
N ASP A 373 -2.56 -26.71 1.52
CA ASP A 373 -3.79 -27.10 2.22
C ASP A 373 -4.57 -25.86 2.64
N VAL A 374 -5.68 -25.63 1.97
CA VAL A 374 -6.65 -24.54 2.22
C VAL A 374 -7.98 -25.04 2.81
N ALA A 375 -8.08 -26.31 3.17
CA ALA A 375 -9.35 -26.92 3.57
C ALA A 375 -10.00 -26.28 4.81
N ARG A 376 -9.22 -25.57 5.62
CA ARG A 376 -9.66 -24.87 6.83
C ARG A 376 -9.89 -23.38 6.61
N ASP A 377 -9.67 -22.86 5.38
CA ASP A 377 -9.67 -21.44 5.11
C ASP A 377 -11.04 -20.97 4.65
N GLU A 378 -11.39 -19.78 5.08
CA GLU A 378 -12.54 -19.02 4.63
C GLU A 378 -12.05 -17.61 4.27
N VAL A 379 -12.10 -17.26 3.00
CA VAL A 379 -11.68 -15.97 2.47
C VAL A 379 -12.87 -15.32 1.76
N TYR A 380 -13.09 -14.05 2.00
CA TYR A 380 -14.23 -13.29 1.48
C TYR A 380 -13.81 -12.03 0.71
N ASP A 381 -12.52 -11.69 0.74
CA ASP A 381 -11.94 -10.54 0.06
C ASP A 381 -10.45 -10.77 -0.25
N GLY A 382 -9.89 -9.89 -1.06
CA GLY A 382 -8.48 -9.97 -1.44
C GLY A 382 -7.54 -9.25 -0.48
N SER A 383 -8.03 -8.26 0.25
CA SER A 383 -7.21 -7.36 1.09
C SER A 383 -7.06 -7.81 2.54
N GLY A 384 -8.03 -8.59 3.05
CA GLY A 384 -8.11 -8.97 4.45
C GLY A 384 -8.89 -8.00 5.34
N LEU A 385 -9.64 -7.07 4.76
CA LEU A 385 -10.54 -6.17 5.50
C LEU A 385 -11.74 -6.92 6.11
N SER A 386 -12.16 -8.01 5.48
CA SER A 386 -13.28 -8.81 5.98
C SER A 386 -12.96 -9.46 7.31
N ARG A 387 -13.72 -9.11 8.34
CA ARG A 387 -13.62 -9.74 9.66
C ARG A 387 -14.18 -11.17 9.68
N ARG A 388 -14.72 -11.65 8.56
CA ARG A 388 -15.19 -13.02 8.36
C ARG A 388 -14.08 -13.97 7.92
N ASN A 389 -12.97 -13.44 7.39
CA ASN A 389 -11.83 -14.26 6.97
C ASN A 389 -11.32 -15.12 8.13
N ARG A 390 -11.01 -16.37 7.83
CA ARG A 390 -10.35 -17.30 8.75
C ARG A 390 -9.34 -18.09 7.93
N VAL A 391 -8.07 -17.99 8.30
CA VAL A 391 -6.96 -18.63 7.59
C VAL A 391 -6.17 -19.50 8.56
N ALA A 392 -5.78 -20.67 8.10
CA ALA A 392 -4.87 -21.51 8.86
C ALA A 392 -3.43 -20.98 8.76
N THR A 393 -2.68 -21.04 9.83
CA THR A 393 -1.25 -20.66 9.81
C THR A 393 -0.48 -21.51 8.82
N SER A 394 -0.83 -22.80 8.71
CA SER A 394 -0.22 -23.75 7.78
C SER A 394 -0.38 -23.38 6.31
N THR A 395 -1.48 -22.68 5.93
CA THR A 395 -1.69 -22.21 4.56
C THR A 395 -0.64 -21.17 4.18
N LEU A 396 -0.41 -20.18 5.04
CA LEU A 396 0.62 -19.16 4.82
C LEU A 396 2.03 -19.74 4.87
N ILE A 397 2.31 -20.66 5.79
CA ILE A 397 3.59 -21.40 5.83
C ILE A 397 3.81 -22.16 4.52
N GLY A 398 2.79 -22.90 4.06
CA GLY A 398 2.86 -23.65 2.81
C GLY A 398 3.12 -22.75 1.61
N LEU A 399 2.48 -21.57 1.55
CA LEU A 399 2.73 -20.59 0.49
C LEU A 399 4.16 -20.04 0.52
N LEU A 400 4.67 -19.69 1.71
CA LEU A 400 6.06 -19.18 1.85
C LEU A 400 7.09 -20.25 1.50
N GLN A 401 6.84 -21.50 1.87
CA GLN A 401 7.67 -22.66 1.48
C GLN A 401 7.62 -22.90 -0.02
N HIS A 402 6.43 -22.81 -0.64
CA HIS A 402 6.27 -22.91 -2.08
C HIS A 402 7.06 -21.83 -2.80
N ALA A 403 6.92 -20.55 -2.36
CA ALA A 403 7.65 -19.42 -2.93
C ALA A 403 9.19 -19.56 -2.82
N ALA A 404 9.69 -20.21 -1.79
CA ALA A 404 11.11 -20.48 -1.61
C ALA A 404 11.60 -21.74 -2.39
N GLY A 405 10.68 -22.60 -2.75
CA GLY A 405 10.97 -23.88 -3.43
C GLY A 405 11.30 -23.72 -4.92
N PRO A 406 11.72 -24.81 -5.57
CA PRO A 406 12.06 -24.81 -6.98
C PRO A 406 10.86 -24.56 -7.91
N GLU A 407 9.65 -24.91 -7.48
CA GLU A 407 8.40 -24.71 -8.24
C GLU A 407 7.78 -23.33 -8.02
N GLY A 408 8.30 -22.54 -7.07
CA GLY A 408 7.77 -21.23 -6.67
C GLY A 408 8.40 -20.05 -7.40
N GLU A 409 9.03 -20.22 -8.55
CA GLU A 409 9.70 -19.13 -9.28
C GLU A 409 8.72 -17.98 -9.58
N ALA A 410 7.52 -18.30 -10.02
CA ALA A 410 6.49 -17.33 -10.36
C ALA A 410 6.08 -16.45 -9.15
N VAL A 411 6.09 -17.00 -7.95
CA VAL A 411 5.65 -16.31 -6.71
C VAL A 411 6.82 -15.83 -5.83
N ARG A 412 8.04 -15.88 -6.32
CA ARG A 412 9.25 -15.50 -5.54
C ARG A 412 9.24 -14.05 -5.11
N SER A 413 8.60 -13.16 -5.88
CA SER A 413 8.39 -11.76 -5.53
C SER A 413 7.60 -11.57 -4.22
N LEU A 414 6.85 -12.57 -3.74
CA LEU A 414 6.26 -12.51 -2.40
C LEU A 414 7.34 -12.39 -1.31
N LEU A 415 8.47 -13.10 -1.46
CA LEU A 415 9.55 -13.08 -0.47
C LEU A 415 10.35 -11.78 -0.54
N THR A 416 10.60 -11.25 -1.74
CA THR A 416 11.36 -10.01 -1.95
C THR A 416 10.56 -8.76 -1.67
N GLY A 417 9.26 -8.77 -1.97
CA GLY A 417 8.35 -7.63 -1.79
C GLY A 417 7.83 -7.42 -0.37
N MET A 418 8.03 -8.38 0.54
CA MET A 418 7.65 -8.14 1.94
C MET A 418 8.51 -7.06 2.58
N PRO A 419 7.92 -6.13 3.35
CA PRO A 419 8.65 -5.13 4.13
C PRO A 419 9.78 -5.72 4.96
N VAL A 420 10.87 -4.99 5.06
CA VAL A 420 12.05 -5.33 5.85
C VAL A 420 11.99 -4.65 7.21
N ALA A 421 12.12 -5.42 8.27
CA ALA A 421 12.08 -4.93 9.65
C ALA A 421 13.06 -3.77 9.89
N GLY A 422 12.51 -2.61 10.27
CA GLY A 422 13.23 -1.38 10.56
C GLY A 422 13.73 -0.59 9.33
N PHE A 423 13.31 -0.96 8.07
CA PHE A 423 13.82 -0.30 6.87
C PHE A 423 12.74 0.08 5.84
N THR A 424 11.82 -0.81 5.47
CA THR A 424 10.90 -0.53 4.37
C THR A 424 9.43 -0.70 4.74
N GLY A 425 8.56 -0.07 3.97
CA GLY A 425 7.12 -0.22 3.97
C GLY A 425 6.48 -0.13 5.35
N SER A 426 5.53 -0.99 5.61
CA SER A 426 4.80 -1.03 6.89
C SER A 426 5.66 -1.43 8.10
N LEU A 427 6.92 -1.84 7.90
CA LEU A 427 7.86 -2.17 8.97
C LEU A 427 8.95 -1.12 9.21
N THR A 428 8.94 0.02 8.50
CA THR A 428 9.98 1.07 8.61
C THR A 428 10.22 1.51 10.05
N TYR A 429 9.16 1.71 10.83
CA TYR A 429 9.22 2.18 12.23
C TYR A 429 8.91 1.09 13.25
N ARG A 430 8.90 -0.17 12.83
CA ARG A 430 8.68 -1.35 13.66
C ARG A 430 10.03 -1.96 14.11
N PHE A 431 9.99 -2.93 15.01
CA PHE A 431 11.18 -3.59 15.56
C PHE A 431 12.11 -2.62 16.31
N ALA A 432 11.54 -1.62 16.98
CA ALA A 432 12.31 -0.70 17.85
C ALA A 432 12.77 -1.40 19.12
N GLU A 433 11.95 -2.30 19.63
CA GLU A 433 12.20 -3.13 20.80
C GLU A 433 12.66 -4.55 20.42
N GLY A 434 13.22 -5.26 21.39
CA GLY A 434 13.74 -6.61 21.19
C GLY A 434 15.17 -6.67 20.63
N PRO A 435 15.61 -7.84 20.19
CA PRO A 435 16.96 -8.05 19.66
C PRO A 435 17.23 -7.21 18.39
N PRO A 436 18.20 -6.25 18.39
CA PRO A 436 18.47 -5.39 17.24
C PRO A 436 18.88 -6.15 15.97
N VAL A 437 19.32 -7.39 16.11
CA VAL A 437 19.71 -8.27 15.00
C VAL A 437 18.55 -8.57 14.05
N ALA A 438 17.32 -8.42 14.49
CA ALA A 438 16.12 -8.63 13.67
C ALA A 438 16.00 -7.64 12.50
N ARG A 439 16.53 -6.43 12.67
CA ARG A 439 16.50 -5.41 11.63
C ARG A 439 17.31 -5.88 10.43
N GLY A 440 16.65 -5.91 9.27
CA GLY A 440 17.22 -6.44 8.04
C GLY A 440 17.16 -7.97 7.88
N LEU A 441 16.97 -8.74 8.96
CA LEU A 441 16.89 -10.21 8.91
C LEU A 441 15.45 -10.76 8.97
N VAL A 442 14.48 -9.91 9.30
CA VAL A 442 13.06 -10.25 9.24
C VAL A 442 12.42 -9.51 8.06
N ARG A 443 11.68 -10.23 7.25
CA ARG A 443 10.79 -9.69 6.21
C ARG A 443 9.40 -10.22 6.47
N ALA A 444 8.41 -9.35 6.56
CA ALA A 444 7.07 -9.81 6.88
C ALA A 444 5.97 -8.89 6.38
N LYS A 445 4.83 -9.50 6.02
CA LYS A 445 3.57 -8.80 5.82
C LYS A 445 2.89 -8.61 7.15
N THR A 446 2.51 -7.37 7.45
CA THR A 446 1.71 -7.01 8.62
C THR A 446 0.23 -7.21 8.38
N GLY A 447 -0.52 -7.56 9.43
CA GLY A 447 -1.98 -7.55 9.45
C GLY A 447 -2.48 -6.77 10.66
N THR A 448 -3.37 -5.80 10.45
CA THR A 448 -3.94 -5.01 11.55
C THR A 448 -5.40 -4.65 11.26
N LEU A 449 -6.27 -4.99 12.20
CA LEU A 449 -7.63 -4.47 12.36
C LEU A 449 -7.85 -4.19 13.85
N THR A 450 -8.90 -3.50 14.22
CA THR A 450 -9.22 -3.29 15.64
C THR A 450 -9.26 -4.62 16.41
N GLY A 451 -8.37 -4.81 17.37
CA GLY A 451 -8.24 -6.04 18.18
C GLY A 451 -7.67 -7.24 17.41
N VAL A 452 -7.02 -7.00 16.27
CA VAL A 452 -6.38 -8.02 15.42
C VAL A 452 -5.00 -7.57 15.01
N HIS A 453 -4.00 -8.37 15.29
CA HIS A 453 -2.61 -8.15 14.91
C HIS A 453 -2.04 -9.44 14.33
N ALA A 454 -1.34 -9.33 13.23
CA ALA A 454 -0.70 -10.46 12.57
C ALA A 454 0.63 -10.07 11.95
N LEU A 455 1.51 -11.03 11.84
CA LEU A 455 2.80 -10.91 11.15
C LEU A 455 3.11 -12.26 10.50
N ALA A 456 3.30 -12.28 9.19
CA ALA A 456 3.63 -13.49 8.44
C ALA A 456 4.79 -13.22 7.48
N GLY A 457 5.82 -14.05 7.51
CA GLY A 457 6.99 -13.81 6.67
C GLY A 457 8.14 -14.76 6.93
N ILE A 458 9.35 -14.25 6.76
CA ILE A 458 10.60 -14.98 6.92
C ILE A 458 11.52 -14.30 7.93
N ALA A 459 12.24 -15.10 8.70
CA ALA A 459 13.31 -14.67 9.59
C ALA A 459 14.56 -15.53 9.35
N VAL A 460 15.73 -14.91 9.32
CA VAL A 460 17.00 -15.64 9.23
C VAL A 460 17.64 -15.68 10.62
N GLY A 461 17.78 -16.89 11.16
CA GLY A 461 18.41 -17.11 12.46
C GLY A 461 19.90 -16.78 12.48
N ARG A 462 20.49 -16.68 13.68
CA ARG A 462 21.96 -16.46 13.83
C ARG A 462 22.83 -17.59 13.30
N ASP A 463 22.25 -18.76 13.11
CA ASP A 463 22.87 -19.93 12.49
C ASP A 463 22.69 -19.94 10.96
N GLY A 464 22.11 -18.89 10.39
CA GLY A 464 21.88 -18.74 8.96
C GLY A 464 20.67 -19.51 8.44
N VAL A 465 19.90 -20.20 9.31
CA VAL A 465 18.71 -20.94 8.88
C VAL A 465 17.54 -19.99 8.60
N PRO A 466 17.01 -19.97 7.36
CA PRO A 466 15.82 -19.20 7.05
C PRO A 466 14.57 -19.96 7.51
N MET A 467 13.72 -19.27 8.25
CA MET A 467 12.48 -19.78 8.82
C MET A 467 11.29 -19.01 8.26
N ALA A 468 10.27 -19.70 7.78
CA ALA A 468 8.95 -19.13 7.60
C ALA A 468 8.23 -19.04 8.94
N PHE A 469 7.50 -17.96 9.18
CA PHE A 469 6.72 -17.81 10.40
C PHE A 469 5.38 -17.13 10.16
N VAL A 470 4.39 -17.48 10.96
CA VAL A 470 3.09 -16.83 11.07
C VAL A 470 2.79 -16.62 12.54
N LEU A 471 2.53 -15.37 12.93
CA LEU A 471 2.14 -14.96 14.27
C LEU A 471 0.82 -14.21 14.18
N GLY A 472 -0.17 -14.58 14.98
CA GLY A 472 -1.49 -13.96 14.96
C GLY A 472 -2.10 -13.81 16.33
N ALA A 473 -2.74 -12.65 16.60
CA ALA A 473 -3.51 -12.34 17.79
C ALA A 473 -4.80 -11.63 17.34
N ASP A 474 -5.93 -12.33 17.35
CA ASP A 474 -7.19 -11.80 16.80
C ASP A 474 -8.27 -11.50 17.85
N LYS A 475 -7.86 -11.50 19.13
CA LYS A 475 -8.66 -11.07 20.29
C LYS A 475 -7.82 -10.23 21.25
N ALA A 476 -6.93 -9.40 20.71
CA ALA A 476 -6.17 -8.43 21.47
C ALA A 476 -7.09 -7.31 22.00
N PRO A 477 -6.79 -6.71 23.16
CA PRO A 477 -7.50 -5.55 23.65
C PRO A 477 -7.37 -4.39 22.63
N PRO A 478 -8.47 -3.74 22.21
CA PRO A 478 -8.39 -2.69 21.18
C PRO A 478 -7.56 -1.47 21.58
N GLU A 479 -7.46 -1.18 22.86
CA GLU A 479 -6.69 -0.10 23.48
C GLU A 479 -5.19 -0.33 23.45
N GLU A 480 -4.74 -1.58 23.43
CA GLU A 480 -3.33 -2.00 23.50
C GLU A 480 -2.74 -2.27 22.09
N ARG A 481 -3.16 -1.47 21.11
CA ARG A 481 -2.80 -1.71 19.70
C ARG A 481 -1.30 -1.74 19.45
N TYR A 482 -0.56 -0.80 20.02
CA TYR A 482 0.88 -0.68 19.80
C TYR A 482 1.63 -1.76 20.58
N ASP A 483 1.24 -2.03 21.81
CA ASP A 483 1.87 -3.00 22.68
C ASP A 483 1.72 -4.43 22.12
N ALA A 484 0.53 -4.76 21.58
CA ALA A 484 0.31 -6.01 20.86
C ALA A 484 1.17 -6.14 19.58
N GLN A 485 1.38 -5.03 18.85
CA GLN A 485 2.28 -5.03 17.68
C GLN A 485 3.73 -5.25 18.12
N GLU A 486 4.18 -4.60 19.17
CA GLU A 486 5.53 -4.73 19.70
C GLU A 486 5.80 -6.14 20.23
N ALA A 487 4.82 -6.78 20.87
CA ALA A 487 4.92 -8.17 21.30
C ALA A 487 5.15 -9.13 20.12
N LEU A 488 4.43 -8.95 19.00
CA LEU A 488 4.67 -9.73 17.78
C LEU A 488 6.03 -9.41 17.15
N ASP A 489 6.47 -8.15 17.19
CA ASP A 489 7.79 -7.75 16.69
C ASP A 489 8.91 -8.39 17.51
N ARG A 490 8.79 -8.41 18.85
CA ARG A 490 9.74 -9.08 19.75
C ARG A 490 9.80 -10.58 19.48
N ALA A 491 8.63 -11.22 19.28
CA ALA A 491 8.56 -12.64 18.92
C ALA A 491 9.29 -12.94 17.59
N ALA A 492 9.02 -12.17 16.54
CA ALA A 492 9.72 -12.34 15.27
C ALA A 492 11.22 -12.00 15.39
N ALA A 493 11.58 -11.01 16.20
CA ALA A 493 12.96 -10.67 16.48
C ALA A 493 13.70 -11.77 17.25
N ALA A 494 13.00 -12.47 18.14
CA ALA A 494 13.55 -13.62 18.86
C ALA A 494 13.91 -14.77 17.90
N LEU A 495 13.14 -15.00 16.82
CA LEU A 495 13.49 -15.96 15.78
C LEU A 495 14.80 -15.56 15.07
N ALA A 496 14.97 -14.29 14.73
CA ALA A 496 16.22 -13.81 14.11
C ALA A 496 17.41 -13.86 15.08
N ALA A 497 17.17 -13.80 16.38
CA ALA A 497 18.20 -13.92 17.40
C ALA A 497 18.52 -15.37 17.79
N CYS A 498 17.68 -16.31 17.40
CA CYS A 498 17.80 -17.72 17.74
C CYS A 498 18.92 -18.41 16.93
N ARG A 499 19.43 -19.50 17.52
CA ARG A 499 20.13 -20.57 16.81
C ARG A 499 19.20 -21.78 16.81
N CYS A 500 18.21 -21.70 15.98
CA CYS A 500 17.07 -22.60 15.97
C CYS A 500 17.25 -23.84 15.07
N SER A 501 18.42 -24.04 14.47
CA SER A 501 18.71 -25.27 13.71
C SER A 501 18.62 -26.52 14.59
N ALA A 502 18.27 -27.64 13.95
CA ALA A 502 18.23 -28.96 14.60
C ALA A 502 19.63 -29.52 14.93
N ASP A 503 20.69 -28.93 14.35
CA ASP A 503 22.09 -29.35 14.51
C ASP A 503 22.77 -28.70 15.74
#